data_8a1459cc30aef0dd8d0ea7058828881e
#
_entry.id   8a1459cc30aef0dd8d0ea7058828881e
#
_cell.length_a   1.000
_cell.length_b   1.000
_cell.length_c   1.000
_cell.angle_alpha   90.00
_cell.angle_beta   90.00
_cell.angle_gamma   90.00
#
_symmetry.space_group_name_H-M   'P 1'
#
loop_
_entity.id
_entity.type
_entity.pdbx_description
1 polymer ?
#
loop_
_entity_poly.entity_id
_entity_poly.type
_entity_poly.pdbx_seq_one_letter_code
_entity_poly.pdbx_strand_id
1 'polypeptide(L)'
;KPNATREDGSDGWYNYRELARELIPWLLDHRFTHVELLPLAEHPFDGSWGYQTTGYFSVTSRYGTPAQFAGFVNACHRMGIGVIMDFVPVHFAANADALAKFDGTYLYEYDSDVGQSEWGTCNFNYYRREVCSFLSSAAGLWMDVYHCDGIRMDAISRALYWQGDPNRGVNQGAVNFLRSLNHGLNERWPTGIYMAEDSTNFLKVTAPTRYEGVGFDYKWDMGWMHDTLDYFATPFGERPGCYGKLLFSMHYFYNELYLLALSHDEVVHGKKTIIDKLWGTYEEKCAQLRTLYFYMYTHPGKKLNFMGNELGHFREWDEKKELDWGLMKYPFHDSFQKYFAELGRLYATEPALYDGEYNPNCFEWIACESRDEGVYAWLRKGAGQTILCVMNTQNTAHKKFPLYLSFPAGAEELLNTEAPCWGCLLYTSPS
;
A
#
# COMPACT_ATOMS: atom_id res chain seq x y z
N LYS A 1 10.41 -15.55 -2.68
CA LYS A 1 11.16 -16.80 -2.49
C LYS A 1 11.13 -17.61 -3.79
N PRO A 2 12.27 -18.07 -4.35
CA PRO A 2 12.26 -18.98 -5.48
C PRO A 2 11.61 -20.32 -5.06
N ASN A 3 10.90 -20.96 -5.98
CA ASN A 3 10.29 -22.28 -5.73
C ASN A 3 11.30 -23.42 -5.57
N ALA A 4 12.55 -23.21 -5.89
CA ALA A 4 13.56 -24.27 -5.90
C ALA A 4 14.38 -24.26 -4.61
N THR A 5 14.48 -25.40 -3.96
CA THR A 5 15.62 -25.69 -3.11
C THR A 5 16.89 -25.52 -3.95
N ARG A 6 17.86 -24.76 -3.49
CA ARG A 6 19.15 -24.59 -4.19
C ARG A 6 19.85 -25.94 -4.34
N GLU A 7 20.76 -26.07 -5.31
CA GLU A 7 21.52 -27.30 -5.56
C GLU A 7 22.29 -27.76 -4.31
N ASP A 8 22.65 -26.85 -3.42
CA ASP A 8 23.30 -27.12 -2.14
C ASP A 8 22.34 -27.57 -1.01
N GLY A 9 21.04 -27.72 -1.31
CA GLY A 9 20.03 -28.12 -0.34
C GLY A 9 19.55 -27.00 0.59
N SER A 10 20.07 -25.77 0.45
CA SER A 10 19.63 -24.62 1.25
C SER A 10 18.27 -24.09 0.78
N ASP A 11 17.62 -23.29 1.66
CA ASP A 11 16.38 -22.62 1.33
C ASP A 11 16.53 -21.69 0.13
N GLY A 12 15.57 -21.75 -0.78
CA GLY A 12 15.55 -20.96 -2.00
C GLY A 12 15.22 -19.48 -1.82
N TRP A 13 15.60 -18.83 -0.70
CA TRP A 13 15.48 -17.40 -0.52
C TRP A 13 16.43 -16.65 -1.46
N TYR A 14 15.93 -15.55 -2.07
CA TYR A 14 16.83 -14.58 -2.66
C TYR A 14 17.67 -13.93 -1.56
N ASN A 15 18.97 -13.81 -1.78
CA ASN A 15 19.76 -12.89 -0.98
C ASN A 15 19.60 -11.44 -1.52
N TYR A 16 20.04 -10.45 -0.73
CA TYR A 16 19.89 -9.04 -1.10
C TYR A 16 20.53 -8.66 -2.44
N ARG A 17 21.60 -9.34 -2.87
CA ARG A 17 22.25 -9.10 -4.18
C ARG A 17 21.42 -9.65 -5.33
N GLU A 18 20.90 -10.86 -5.16
CA GLU A 18 20.00 -11.49 -6.12
C GLU A 18 18.72 -10.68 -6.25
N LEU A 19 18.16 -10.24 -5.11
CA LEU A 19 16.97 -9.40 -5.09
C LEU A 19 17.21 -8.07 -5.83
N ALA A 20 18.33 -7.40 -5.61
CA ALA A 20 18.67 -6.17 -6.34
C ALA A 20 18.68 -6.38 -7.86
N ARG A 21 19.28 -7.50 -8.32
CA ARG A 21 19.40 -7.82 -9.75
C ARG A 21 18.05 -8.08 -10.42
N GLU A 22 17.15 -8.76 -9.72
CA GLU A 22 15.86 -9.16 -10.29
C GLU A 22 14.78 -8.07 -10.09
N LEU A 23 14.73 -7.44 -8.90
CA LEU A 23 13.66 -6.52 -8.54
C LEU A 23 13.85 -5.13 -9.15
N ILE A 24 15.06 -4.57 -9.15
CA ILE A 24 15.27 -3.19 -9.59
C ILE A 24 14.83 -2.95 -11.04
N PRO A 25 15.17 -3.83 -12.03
CA PRO A 25 14.65 -3.67 -13.39
C PRO A 25 13.12 -3.67 -13.44
N TRP A 26 12.47 -4.56 -12.70
CA TRP A 26 11.02 -4.63 -12.61
C TRP A 26 10.38 -3.34 -12.09
N LEU A 27 10.96 -2.77 -11.03
CA LEU A 27 10.50 -1.50 -10.48
C LEU A 27 10.60 -0.35 -11.50
N LEU A 28 11.70 -0.30 -12.23
CA LEU A 28 11.93 0.73 -13.27
C LEU A 28 10.97 0.58 -14.45
N ASP A 29 10.76 -0.63 -14.92
CA ASP A 29 9.84 -0.92 -16.04
C ASP A 29 8.40 -0.52 -15.69
N HIS A 30 7.99 -0.68 -14.43
CA HIS A 30 6.67 -0.31 -13.93
C HIS A 30 6.58 1.12 -13.36
N ARG A 31 7.69 1.88 -13.43
CA ARG A 31 7.76 3.28 -12.94
C ARG A 31 7.50 3.45 -11.46
N PHE A 32 7.77 2.42 -10.65
CA PHE A 32 7.79 2.58 -9.20
C PHE A 32 8.94 3.49 -8.77
N THR A 33 8.66 4.37 -7.83
CA THR A 33 9.65 5.31 -7.28
C THR A 33 10.27 4.78 -6.00
N HIS A 34 9.57 3.92 -5.29
CA HIS A 34 9.99 3.35 -4.01
C HIS A 34 9.65 1.87 -3.96
N VAL A 35 10.40 1.15 -3.16
CA VAL A 35 10.07 -0.21 -2.72
C VAL A 35 9.88 -0.19 -1.20
N GLU A 36 8.73 -0.68 -0.75
CA GLU A 36 8.46 -0.94 0.66
C GLU A 36 8.72 -2.42 0.93
N LEU A 37 9.55 -2.69 1.92
CA LEU A 37 9.94 -4.04 2.29
C LEU A 37 9.18 -4.45 3.56
N LEU A 38 8.54 -5.62 3.55
CA LEU A 38 8.01 -6.23 4.77
C LEU A 38 9.09 -6.26 5.85
N PRO A 39 8.73 -6.34 7.16
CA PRO A 39 9.70 -6.15 8.23
C PRO A 39 10.94 -7.02 8.10
N LEU A 40 12.09 -6.38 7.95
CA LEU A 40 13.41 -7.03 7.87
C LEU A 40 14.13 -7.11 9.21
N ALA A 41 13.53 -6.59 10.27
CA ALA A 41 14.04 -6.80 11.62
C ALA A 41 14.02 -8.31 11.96
N GLU A 42 15.01 -8.79 12.74
CA GLU A 42 15.11 -10.21 13.04
C GLU A 42 13.88 -10.71 13.81
N HIS A 43 13.40 -11.89 13.42
CA HIS A 43 12.20 -12.52 13.95
C HIS A 43 12.31 -14.04 13.93
N PRO A 44 11.68 -14.76 14.87
CA PRO A 44 11.87 -16.21 15.04
C PRO A 44 11.04 -17.06 14.05
N PHE A 45 9.93 -16.50 13.53
CA PHE A 45 8.94 -17.26 12.78
C PHE A 45 8.70 -16.68 11.39
N ASP A 46 9.02 -17.42 10.34
CA ASP A 46 8.89 -16.99 8.95
C ASP A 46 7.44 -16.62 8.58
N GLY A 47 6.47 -17.40 9.07
CA GLY A 47 5.04 -17.16 8.82
C GLY A 47 4.49 -15.90 9.49
N SER A 48 5.28 -15.19 10.30
CA SER A 48 4.93 -13.86 10.78
C SER A 48 5.27 -12.75 9.79
N TRP A 49 5.96 -13.07 8.69
CA TRP A 49 6.44 -12.12 7.68
C TRP A 49 7.30 -10.98 8.23
N GLY A 50 7.84 -11.17 9.44
CA GLY A 50 8.64 -10.19 10.17
C GLY A 50 7.86 -9.37 11.21
N TYR A 51 6.54 -9.47 11.26
CA TYR A 51 5.70 -8.69 12.19
C TYR A 51 5.82 -9.15 13.65
N GLN A 52 6.33 -10.37 13.93
CA GLN A 52 6.67 -10.81 15.28
C GLN A 52 8.16 -10.59 15.57
N THR A 53 8.56 -9.34 15.64
CA THR A 53 9.95 -8.91 15.79
C THR A 53 10.54 -9.30 17.14
N THR A 54 11.79 -9.78 17.14
CA THR A 54 12.62 -10.00 18.34
C THR A 54 13.86 -9.13 18.32
N GLY A 55 14.46 -8.86 17.16
CA GLY A 55 15.71 -8.14 17.02
C GLY A 55 15.56 -6.79 16.32
N TYR A 56 15.10 -5.76 17.01
CA TYR A 56 14.81 -4.42 16.45
C TYR A 56 16.03 -3.72 15.85
N PHE A 57 17.23 -4.08 16.25
CA PHE A 57 18.51 -3.52 15.77
C PHE A 57 19.27 -4.46 14.83
N SER A 58 18.63 -5.53 14.39
CA SER A 58 19.27 -6.54 13.54
C SER A 58 18.49 -6.71 12.26
N VAL A 59 19.16 -6.58 11.12
CA VAL A 59 18.63 -7.07 9.85
C VAL A 59 18.57 -8.59 9.89
N THR A 60 17.44 -9.19 9.52
CA THR A 60 17.31 -10.65 9.52
C THR A 60 18.39 -11.33 8.69
N SER A 61 18.96 -12.39 9.24
CA SER A 61 20.00 -13.18 8.59
C SER A 61 19.51 -14.05 7.42
N ARG A 62 18.19 -14.19 7.25
CA ARG A 62 17.55 -15.01 6.22
C ARG A 62 17.98 -14.69 4.80
N TYR A 63 18.20 -13.41 4.52
CA TYR A 63 18.44 -12.91 3.17
C TYR A 63 19.87 -12.40 2.97
N GLY A 64 20.73 -12.59 3.96
CA GLY A 64 22.12 -12.20 3.89
C GLY A 64 22.60 -11.37 5.08
N THR A 65 23.72 -10.69 4.90
CA THR A 65 24.35 -9.90 5.95
C THR A 65 23.84 -8.45 5.96
N PRO A 66 24.00 -7.71 7.07
CA PRO A 66 23.71 -6.27 7.14
C PRO A 66 24.42 -5.47 6.03
N ALA A 67 25.68 -5.81 5.71
CA ALA A 67 26.42 -5.17 4.62
C ALA A 67 25.81 -5.44 3.25
N GLN A 68 25.20 -6.61 3.03
CA GLN A 68 24.50 -6.92 1.79
C GLN A 68 23.19 -6.17 1.69
N PHE A 69 22.48 -5.98 2.80
CA PHE A 69 21.29 -5.13 2.83
C PHE A 69 21.63 -3.66 2.52
N ALA A 70 22.65 -3.11 3.16
CA ALA A 70 23.16 -1.76 2.80
C ALA A 70 23.54 -1.67 1.31
N GLY A 71 24.11 -2.75 0.75
CA GLY A 71 24.39 -2.86 -0.67
C GLY A 71 23.15 -2.86 -1.56
N PHE A 72 22.04 -3.48 -1.11
CA PHE A 72 20.75 -3.44 -1.79
C PHE A 72 20.18 -2.02 -1.82
N VAL A 73 20.15 -1.33 -0.67
CA VAL A 73 19.68 0.06 -0.57
C VAL A 73 20.50 0.96 -1.52
N ASN A 74 21.82 0.84 -1.48
CA ASN A 74 22.70 1.59 -2.38
C ASN A 74 22.46 1.27 -3.87
N ALA A 75 22.13 0.04 -4.21
CA ALA A 75 21.78 -0.35 -5.59
C ALA A 75 20.46 0.30 -6.03
N CYS A 76 19.45 0.34 -5.16
CA CYS A 76 18.18 1.04 -5.38
C CYS A 76 18.43 2.54 -5.61
N HIS A 77 19.19 3.20 -4.73
CA HIS A 77 19.50 4.62 -4.83
C HIS A 77 20.21 5.00 -6.13
N ARG A 78 21.17 4.18 -6.59
CA ARG A 78 21.85 4.41 -7.88
C ARG A 78 20.89 4.43 -9.07
N MET A 79 19.74 3.79 -8.94
CA MET A 79 18.71 3.72 -9.97
C MET A 79 17.54 4.68 -9.69
N GLY A 80 17.65 5.52 -8.67
CA GLY A 80 16.62 6.49 -8.30
C GLY A 80 15.40 5.88 -7.60
N ILE A 81 15.55 4.68 -7.01
CA ILE A 81 14.51 3.99 -6.25
C ILE A 81 14.76 4.19 -4.76
N GLY A 82 13.78 4.76 -4.05
CA GLY A 82 13.80 4.86 -2.60
C GLY A 82 13.44 3.53 -1.93
N VAL A 83 13.92 3.33 -0.70
CA VAL A 83 13.66 2.12 0.08
C VAL A 83 12.93 2.49 1.38
N ILE A 84 11.74 1.94 1.59
CA ILE A 84 10.93 2.15 2.76
C ILE A 84 10.96 0.88 3.61
N MET A 85 11.23 1.04 4.91
CA MET A 85 11.26 -0.05 5.86
C MET A 85 9.93 -0.16 6.59
N ASP A 86 9.34 -1.35 6.59
CA ASP A 86 8.20 -1.64 7.46
C ASP A 86 8.67 -1.88 8.89
N PHE A 87 8.14 -1.12 9.82
CA PHE A 87 8.56 -1.06 11.22
C PHE A 87 7.39 -1.34 12.15
N VAL A 88 7.59 -2.19 13.13
CA VAL A 88 6.54 -2.64 14.06
C VAL A 88 6.74 -2.00 15.45
N PRO A 89 6.29 -0.75 15.68
CA PRO A 89 6.48 -0.08 16.96
C PRO A 89 5.41 -0.44 18.00
N VAL A 90 4.42 -1.28 17.66
CA VAL A 90 3.24 -1.51 18.47
C VAL A 90 3.38 -2.72 19.37
N HIS A 91 3.94 -3.81 18.84
CA HIS A 91 4.06 -5.07 19.55
C HIS A 91 5.34 -5.82 19.14
N PHE A 92 5.69 -6.82 19.93
CA PHE A 92 6.86 -7.68 19.72
C PHE A 92 6.57 -9.14 20.08
N ALA A 93 7.38 -10.06 19.59
CA ALA A 93 7.22 -11.49 19.81
C ALA A 93 7.30 -11.85 21.30
N ALA A 94 6.40 -12.72 21.77
CA ALA A 94 6.33 -13.17 23.16
C ALA A 94 7.34 -14.29 23.50
N ASN A 95 8.51 -14.28 22.86
CA ASN A 95 9.58 -15.26 23.07
C ASN A 95 10.31 -14.99 24.39
N ALA A 96 10.52 -16.03 25.20
CA ALA A 96 11.17 -15.93 26.50
C ALA A 96 12.68 -15.59 26.43
N ASP A 97 13.29 -15.79 25.28
CA ASP A 97 14.69 -15.48 24.97
C ASP A 97 14.87 -14.13 24.26
N ALA A 98 13.81 -13.30 24.22
CA ALA A 98 13.81 -11.99 23.58
C ALA A 98 13.37 -10.88 24.57
N LEU A 99 12.48 -9.97 24.13
CA LEU A 99 12.10 -8.80 24.94
C LEU A 99 11.05 -9.12 26.02
N ALA A 100 10.21 -10.15 25.81
CA ALA A 100 9.15 -10.49 26.76
C ALA A 100 9.73 -10.89 28.12
N LYS A 101 9.36 -10.16 29.16
CA LYS A 101 9.90 -10.32 30.53
C LYS A 101 11.43 -10.39 30.54
N PHE A 102 12.09 -9.52 29.78
CA PHE A 102 13.53 -9.54 29.52
C PHE A 102 14.42 -9.68 30.79
N ASP A 103 14.05 -9.02 31.87
CA ASP A 103 14.75 -9.08 33.16
C ASP A 103 13.95 -9.86 34.21
N GLY A 104 12.95 -10.62 33.81
CA GLY A 104 12.01 -11.32 34.70
C GLY A 104 10.80 -10.47 35.12
N THR A 105 10.78 -9.18 34.73
CA THR A 105 9.65 -8.25 34.96
C THR A 105 9.03 -7.81 33.62
N TYR A 106 7.95 -7.04 33.69
CA TYR A 106 7.33 -6.42 32.50
C TYR A 106 8.12 -5.13 32.14
N LEU A 107 9.33 -5.31 31.59
CA LEU A 107 10.21 -4.19 31.27
C LEU A 107 9.73 -3.42 30.02
N TYR A 108 9.41 -4.11 28.93
CA TYR A 108 8.99 -3.52 27.66
C TYR A 108 7.49 -3.44 27.49
N GLU A 109 6.77 -4.40 28.04
CA GLU A 109 5.32 -4.55 27.92
C GLU A 109 4.56 -3.99 29.11
N TYR A 110 3.24 -3.80 28.95
CA TYR A 110 2.36 -3.47 30.08
C TYR A 110 2.13 -4.70 30.98
N ASP A 111 2.10 -4.46 32.29
CA ASP A 111 1.74 -5.45 33.32
C ASP A 111 0.22 -5.43 33.56
N SER A 112 -0.56 -5.78 32.52
CA SER A 112 -2.02 -5.82 32.57
C SER A 112 -2.59 -6.52 31.32
N ASP A 113 -3.92 -6.57 31.21
CA ASP A 113 -4.66 -7.12 30.05
C ASP A 113 -4.29 -6.46 28.73
N VAL A 114 -3.91 -5.19 28.74
CA VAL A 114 -3.46 -4.47 27.53
C VAL A 114 -2.03 -4.81 27.12
N GLY A 115 -1.29 -5.57 27.95
CA GLY A 115 0.08 -6.00 27.65
C GLY A 115 0.18 -7.10 26.61
N GLN A 116 -0.94 -7.71 26.22
CA GLN A 116 -0.99 -8.74 25.17
C GLN A 116 -1.85 -8.29 24.00
N SER A 117 -1.39 -8.61 22.80
CA SER A 117 -2.15 -8.38 21.58
C SER A 117 -3.04 -9.57 21.23
N GLU A 118 -3.99 -9.37 20.34
CA GLU A 118 -4.82 -10.43 19.76
C GLU A 118 -4.02 -11.44 18.92
N TRP A 119 -2.81 -11.09 18.50
CA TRP A 119 -1.89 -11.95 17.73
C TRP A 119 -0.95 -12.80 18.62
N GLY A 120 -1.17 -12.80 19.93
CA GLY A 120 -0.31 -13.53 20.89
C GLY A 120 1.06 -12.91 21.08
N THR A 121 1.23 -11.64 20.78
CA THR A 121 2.45 -10.83 20.98
C THR A 121 2.29 -9.90 22.18
N CYS A 122 3.39 -9.26 22.62
CA CYS A 122 3.40 -8.31 23.73
C CYS A 122 3.30 -6.88 23.21
N ASN A 123 2.45 -6.04 23.81
CA ASN A 123 2.29 -4.63 23.46
C ASN A 123 3.28 -3.76 24.26
N PHE A 124 3.97 -2.86 23.56
CA PHE A 124 4.92 -1.93 24.18
C PHE A 124 4.27 -0.96 25.16
N ASN A 125 4.94 -0.74 26.30
CA ASN A 125 4.54 0.21 27.32
C ASN A 125 5.14 1.61 27.05
N TYR A 126 4.40 2.47 26.38
CA TYR A 126 4.84 3.81 25.99
C TYR A 126 4.91 4.83 27.14
N TYR A 127 4.49 4.46 28.36
CA TYR A 127 4.69 5.28 29.54
C TYR A 127 6.10 5.12 30.13
N ARG A 128 6.90 4.17 29.59
CA ARG A 128 8.30 4.01 29.95
C ARG A 128 9.19 4.72 28.95
N ARG A 129 9.97 5.69 29.43
CA ARG A 129 10.88 6.48 28.58
C ARG A 129 11.95 5.62 27.91
N GLU A 130 12.41 4.58 28.59
CA GLU A 130 13.38 3.61 28.10
C GLU A 130 12.84 2.86 26.87
N VAL A 131 11.56 2.47 26.90
CA VAL A 131 10.88 1.81 25.78
C VAL A 131 10.73 2.78 24.60
N CYS A 132 10.32 4.02 24.86
CA CYS A 132 10.25 5.04 23.82
C CYS A 132 11.63 5.32 23.21
N SER A 133 12.68 5.40 24.03
CA SER A 133 14.07 5.59 23.57
C SER A 133 14.55 4.40 22.73
N PHE A 134 14.25 3.18 23.17
CA PHE A 134 14.57 1.94 22.45
C PHE A 134 13.96 1.95 21.04
N LEU A 135 12.65 2.20 20.94
CA LEU A 135 11.93 2.23 19.66
C LEU A 135 12.41 3.37 18.75
N SER A 136 12.64 4.57 19.33
CA SER A 136 13.16 5.71 18.56
C SER A 136 14.57 5.44 18.01
N SER A 137 15.41 4.79 18.80
CA SER A 137 16.75 4.41 18.37
C SER A 137 16.72 3.32 17.30
N ALA A 138 15.79 2.37 17.40
CA ALA A 138 15.60 1.33 16.39
C ALA A 138 15.14 1.94 15.06
N ALA A 139 14.15 2.84 15.07
CA ALA A 139 13.74 3.57 13.86
C ALA A 139 14.91 4.39 13.28
N GLY A 140 15.66 5.08 14.14
CA GLY A 140 16.85 5.84 13.73
C GLY A 140 17.95 4.98 13.08
N LEU A 141 18.10 3.72 13.46
CA LEU A 141 19.08 2.81 12.86
C LEU A 141 18.81 2.59 11.37
N TRP A 142 17.55 2.37 11.00
CA TRP A 142 17.16 2.15 9.61
C TRP A 142 17.44 3.37 8.71
N MET A 143 17.23 4.56 9.27
CA MET A 143 17.48 5.83 8.59
C MET A 143 18.96 6.18 8.52
N ASP A 144 19.69 6.01 9.64
CA ASP A 144 21.07 6.51 9.80
C ASP A 144 22.12 5.55 9.23
N VAL A 145 21.95 4.25 9.48
CA VAL A 145 22.95 3.23 9.11
C VAL A 145 22.66 2.61 7.74
N TYR A 146 21.40 2.32 7.49
CA TYR A 146 20.99 1.67 6.22
C TYR A 146 20.53 2.66 5.16
N HIS A 147 20.35 3.94 5.53
CA HIS A 147 19.91 5.01 4.64
C HIS A 147 18.57 4.70 3.95
N CYS A 148 17.62 4.10 4.69
CA CYS A 148 16.27 3.97 4.20
C CYS A 148 15.66 5.36 3.97
N ASP A 149 14.80 5.48 2.95
CA ASP A 149 14.16 6.74 2.56
C ASP A 149 12.84 6.98 3.27
N GLY A 150 12.40 6.02 4.09
CA GLY A 150 11.19 6.15 4.87
C GLY A 150 10.90 4.93 5.73
N ILE A 151 9.87 5.10 6.54
CA ILE A 151 9.36 4.07 7.47
C ILE A 151 7.84 4.02 7.35
N ARG A 152 7.30 2.84 7.09
CA ARG A 152 5.90 2.54 7.31
C ARG A 152 5.74 1.95 8.71
N MET A 153 4.84 2.48 9.49
CA MET A 153 4.58 1.99 10.85
C MET A 153 3.32 1.15 10.88
N ASP A 154 3.52 -0.11 11.24
CA ASP A 154 2.51 -1.16 11.29
C ASP A 154 1.50 -0.94 12.41
N ALA A 155 0.22 -1.26 12.14
CA ALA A 155 -0.88 -1.38 13.09
C ALA A 155 -1.01 -0.21 14.08
N ILE A 156 -0.78 1.03 13.63
CA ILE A 156 -0.81 2.23 14.49
C ILE A 156 -2.16 2.40 15.21
N SER A 157 -3.25 1.92 14.63
CA SER A 157 -4.55 1.87 15.28
C SER A 157 -4.52 1.22 16.67
N ARG A 158 -3.71 0.16 16.82
CA ARG A 158 -3.56 -0.59 18.09
C ARG A 158 -2.76 0.17 19.14
N ALA A 159 -1.96 1.15 18.71
CA ALA A 159 -1.26 2.06 19.59
C ALA A 159 -2.12 3.28 19.97
N LEU A 160 -2.81 3.88 19.01
CA LEU A 160 -3.62 5.11 19.19
C LEU A 160 -4.77 4.90 20.17
N TYR A 161 -5.47 3.80 20.06
CA TYR A 161 -6.51 3.39 21.00
C TYR A 161 -6.08 2.14 21.75
N TRP A 162 -6.51 2.01 23.00
CA TRP A 162 -6.23 0.80 23.78
C TRP A 162 -6.73 -0.43 23.05
N GLN A 163 -5.80 -1.30 22.62
CA GLN A 163 -6.05 -2.51 21.80
C GLN A 163 -6.79 -2.22 20.50
N GLY A 164 -6.67 -1.01 19.94
CA GLY A 164 -7.31 -0.61 18.70
C GLY A 164 -8.82 -0.35 18.79
N ASP A 165 -9.38 -0.36 19.99
CA ASP A 165 -10.82 -0.11 20.22
C ASP A 165 -11.06 1.34 20.68
N PRO A 166 -11.71 2.19 19.85
CA PRO A 166 -12.04 3.55 20.24
C PRO A 166 -12.88 3.66 21.53
N ASN A 167 -13.68 2.63 21.84
CA ASN A 167 -14.50 2.62 23.06
C ASN A 167 -13.65 2.42 24.33
N ARG A 168 -12.45 1.89 24.22
CA ARG A 168 -11.50 1.78 25.34
C ARG A 168 -10.73 3.06 25.58
N GLY A 169 -10.90 4.07 24.72
CA GLY A 169 -10.26 5.37 24.82
C GLY A 169 -8.87 5.43 24.21
N VAL A 170 -8.34 6.64 24.16
CA VAL A 170 -7.04 6.95 23.56
C VAL A 170 -5.90 6.55 24.50
N ASN A 171 -4.90 5.86 23.97
CA ASN A 171 -3.63 5.62 24.65
C ASN A 171 -2.72 6.85 24.52
N GLN A 172 -2.83 7.78 25.46
CA GLN A 172 -2.09 9.03 25.40
C GLN A 172 -0.56 8.83 25.43
N GLY A 173 -0.08 7.75 26.07
CA GLY A 173 1.34 7.39 26.05
C GLY A 173 1.84 7.11 24.64
N ALA A 174 1.08 6.32 23.87
CA ALA A 174 1.41 6.00 22.49
C ALA A 174 1.33 7.23 21.58
N VAL A 175 0.27 8.05 21.71
CA VAL A 175 0.13 9.29 20.92
C VAL A 175 1.33 10.23 21.17
N ASN A 176 1.74 10.41 22.43
CA ASN A 176 2.88 11.25 22.76
C ASN A 176 4.19 10.67 22.22
N PHE A 177 4.36 9.34 22.30
CA PHE A 177 5.51 8.65 21.72
C PHE A 177 5.59 8.86 20.21
N LEU A 178 4.52 8.58 19.48
CA LEU A 178 4.49 8.71 18.01
C LEU A 178 4.74 10.15 17.56
N ARG A 179 4.17 11.15 18.25
CA ARG A 179 4.46 12.57 17.99
C ARG A 179 5.94 12.89 18.17
N SER A 180 6.53 12.41 19.27
CA SER A 180 7.95 12.64 19.56
C SER A 180 8.85 11.94 18.55
N LEU A 181 8.51 10.70 18.18
CA LEU A 181 9.24 9.93 17.19
C LEU A 181 9.21 10.62 15.81
N ASN A 182 8.01 10.94 15.31
CA ASN A 182 7.86 11.57 13.99
C ASN A 182 8.49 12.98 13.95
N HIS A 183 8.38 13.74 15.03
CA HIS A 183 9.06 15.02 15.14
C HIS A 183 10.58 14.85 15.01
N GLY A 184 11.17 13.94 15.78
CA GLY A 184 12.61 13.67 15.75
C GLY A 184 13.10 13.10 14.41
N LEU A 185 12.31 12.23 13.78
CA LEU A 185 12.60 11.70 12.45
C LEU A 185 12.59 12.81 11.40
N ASN A 186 11.55 13.65 11.39
CA ASN A 186 11.43 14.77 10.45
C ASN A 186 12.52 15.85 10.65
N GLU A 187 12.93 16.12 11.88
CA GLU A 187 14.05 17.05 12.13
C GLU A 187 15.38 16.50 11.62
N ARG A 188 15.63 15.22 11.81
CA ARG A 188 16.92 14.61 11.48
C ARG A 188 16.99 14.18 10.02
N TRP A 189 15.89 13.70 9.44
CA TRP A 189 15.78 13.25 8.04
C TRP A 189 14.55 13.90 7.38
N PRO A 190 14.61 15.17 7.04
CA PRO A 190 13.47 15.96 6.55
C PRO A 190 12.94 15.55 5.18
N THR A 191 13.67 14.70 4.45
CA THR A 191 13.26 14.12 3.17
C THR A 191 12.73 12.69 3.32
N GLY A 192 12.74 12.16 4.54
CA GLY A 192 12.20 10.84 4.83
C GLY A 192 10.68 10.82 4.72
N ILE A 193 10.12 9.67 4.35
CA ILE A 193 8.67 9.45 4.22
C ILE A 193 8.20 8.57 5.39
N TYR A 194 7.29 9.09 6.20
CA TYR A 194 6.77 8.38 7.37
C TYR A 194 5.29 8.09 7.20
N MET A 195 4.94 6.80 7.10
CA MET A 195 3.59 6.35 6.79
C MET A 195 2.96 5.60 7.96
N ALA A 196 1.67 5.83 8.18
CA ALA A 196 0.87 5.12 9.17
C ALA A 196 -0.09 4.13 8.51
N GLU A 197 -0.07 2.89 8.97
CA GLU A 197 -1.21 2.01 8.81
C GLU A 197 -2.18 2.22 9.98
N ASP A 198 -3.27 2.92 9.71
CA ASP A 198 -4.31 3.17 10.69
C ASP A 198 -5.69 3.00 10.07
N SER A 199 -6.44 2.01 10.56
CA SER A 199 -7.80 1.70 10.14
C SER A 199 -8.89 2.46 10.91
N THR A 200 -8.51 3.35 11.82
CA THR A 200 -9.45 4.08 12.68
C THR A 200 -9.75 5.48 12.15
N ASN A 201 -10.73 6.11 12.76
CA ASN A 201 -11.07 7.52 12.53
C ASN A 201 -10.30 8.49 13.45
N PHE A 202 -9.13 8.10 13.96
CA PHE A 202 -8.27 9.00 14.72
C PHE A 202 -7.90 10.21 13.86
N LEU A 203 -8.06 11.39 14.42
CA LEU A 203 -7.90 12.64 13.67
C LEU A 203 -6.47 13.14 13.69
N LYS A 204 -6.09 13.88 12.64
CA LYS A 204 -4.79 14.54 12.54
C LYS A 204 -3.60 13.58 12.56
N VAL A 205 -3.76 12.38 11.97
CA VAL A 205 -2.65 11.41 11.86
C VAL A 205 -1.52 12.02 11.00
N THR A 206 -1.88 12.68 9.91
CA THR A 206 -0.92 13.31 8.98
C THR A 206 -0.70 14.80 9.21
N ALA A 207 -1.41 15.40 10.14
CA ALA A 207 -1.17 16.80 10.48
C ALA A 207 0.20 16.94 11.19
N PRO A 208 0.96 18.03 10.89
CA PRO A 208 2.23 18.29 11.56
C PRO A 208 2.10 18.38 13.08
N THR A 209 3.13 17.94 13.80
CA THR A 209 3.15 17.91 15.28
C THR A 209 2.93 19.30 15.90
N ARG A 210 3.36 20.38 15.24
CA ARG A 210 3.12 21.77 15.67
C ARG A 210 1.63 22.18 15.67
N TYR A 211 0.78 21.41 14.97
CA TYR A 211 -0.68 21.59 14.95
C TYR A 211 -1.40 20.49 15.72
N GLU A 212 -0.71 19.89 16.69
CA GLU A 212 -1.23 18.79 17.51
C GLU A 212 -1.53 17.50 16.72
N GLY A 213 -0.96 17.38 15.53
CA GLY A 213 -1.02 16.15 14.73
C GLY A 213 -0.06 15.08 15.25
N VAL A 214 -0.20 13.86 14.72
CA VAL A 214 0.74 12.76 15.01
C VAL A 214 2.02 12.91 14.21
N GLY A 215 1.98 13.57 13.05
CA GLY A 215 3.15 13.97 12.26
C GLY A 215 3.61 12.97 11.22
N PHE A 216 2.75 12.05 10.80
CA PHE A 216 3.02 11.21 9.63
C PHE A 216 2.87 12.01 8.32
N ASP A 217 3.58 11.60 7.28
CA ASP A 217 3.44 12.18 5.95
C ASP A 217 2.26 11.60 5.19
N TYR A 218 1.99 10.30 5.39
CA TYR A 218 0.86 9.62 4.77
C TYR A 218 0.16 8.65 5.73
N LYS A 219 -1.12 8.46 5.46
CA LYS A 219 -1.95 7.42 6.09
C LYS A 219 -2.51 6.50 5.01
N TRP A 220 -2.47 5.19 5.19
CA TRP A 220 -3.13 4.24 4.30
C TRP A 220 -4.63 4.46 4.30
N ASP A 221 -5.24 4.57 3.11
CA ASP A 221 -6.69 4.70 2.96
C ASP A 221 -7.37 3.33 2.94
N MET A 222 -7.57 2.79 4.13
CA MET A 222 -8.26 1.50 4.29
C MET A 222 -9.75 1.60 3.92
N GLY A 223 -10.36 2.78 4.07
CA GLY A 223 -11.74 3.03 3.67
C GLY A 223 -11.93 2.93 2.16
N TRP A 224 -11.09 3.65 1.39
CA TRP A 224 -11.08 3.55 -0.07
C TRP A 224 -10.87 2.12 -0.54
N MET A 225 -9.93 1.41 0.07
CA MET A 225 -9.59 0.03 -0.29
C MET A 225 -10.80 -0.90 -0.09
N HIS A 226 -11.41 -0.90 1.10
CA HIS A 226 -12.56 -1.75 1.40
C HIS A 226 -13.75 -1.43 0.50
N ASP A 227 -14.13 -0.15 0.36
CA ASP A 227 -15.26 0.26 -0.45
C ASP A 227 -15.06 -0.07 -1.93
N THR A 228 -13.84 0.11 -2.45
CA THR A 228 -13.50 -0.22 -3.83
C THR A 228 -13.59 -1.72 -4.09
N LEU A 229 -12.97 -2.53 -3.24
CA LEU A 229 -12.99 -3.98 -3.39
C LEU A 229 -14.41 -4.56 -3.24
N ASP A 230 -15.17 -4.09 -2.28
CA ASP A 230 -16.57 -4.49 -2.08
C ASP A 230 -17.44 -4.12 -3.29
N TYR A 231 -17.25 -2.92 -3.84
CA TYR A 231 -17.97 -2.51 -5.05
C TYR A 231 -17.71 -3.45 -6.21
N PHE A 232 -16.44 -3.73 -6.51
CA PHE A 232 -16.08 -4.60 -7.63
C PHE A 232 -16.40 -6.08 -7.38
N ALA A 233 -16.54 -6.51 -6.13
CA ALA A 233 -17.04 -7.84 -5.77
C ALA A 233 -18.57 -7.97 -5.93
N THR A 234 -19.29 -6.85 -6.02
CA THR A 234 -20.75 -6.83 -6.12
C THR A 234 -21.20 -7.20 -7.55
N PRO A 235 -22.24 -8.06 -7.71
CA PRO A 235 -22.84 -8.38 -9.00
C PRO A 235 -23.25 -7.12 -9.78
N PHE A 236 -23.09 -7.11 -11.12
CA PHE A 236 -23.41 -5.93 -11.94
C PHE A 236 -24.82 -5.39 -11.68
N GLY A 237 -25.82 -6.25 -11.60
CA GLY A 237 -27.21 -5.85 -11.37
C GLY A 237 -27.48 -5.25 -9.98
N GLU A 238 -26.59 -5.45 -9.01
CA GLU A 238 -26.72 -4.94 -7.64
C GLU A 238 -25.90 -3.66 -7.40
N ARG A 239 -24.97 -3.32 -8.32
CA ARG A 239 -24.11 -2.12 -8.21
C ARG A 239 -24.84 -0.79 -8.10
N PRO A 240 -26.02 -0.59 -8.73
CA PRO A 240 -26.79 0.62 -8.47
C PRO A 240 -27.09 0.87 -6.98
N GLY A 241 -27.29 -0.21 -6.19
CA GLY A 241 -27.52 -0.12 -4.76
C GLY A 241 -26.30 0.28 -3.92
N CYS A 242 -25.10 0.05 -4.43
CA CYS A 242 -23.84 0.39 -3.75
C CYS A 242 -22.99 1.42 -4.52
N TYR A 243 -23.59 2.12 -5.48
CA TYR A 243 -22.93 3.12 -6.32
C TYR A 243 -22.09 4.15 -5.55
N GLY A 244 -22.58 4.56 -4.39
CA GLY A 244 -21.92 5.53 -3.54
C GLY A 244 -20.57 5.08 -2.96
N LYS A 245 -20.24 3.77 -2.95
CA LYS A 245 -18.98 3.29 -2.40
C LYS A 245 -17.76 3.89 -3.11
N LEU A 246 -17.79 4.01 -4.44
CA LEU A 246 -16.68 4.63 -5.19
C LEU A 246 -16.62 6.15 -5.03
N LEU A 247 -17.67 6.78 -4.52
CA LEU A 247 -17.71 8.23 -4.30
C LEU A 247 -17.32 8.59 -2.87
N PHE A 248 -17.47 7.66 -1.93
CA PHE A 248 -17.40 7.95 -0.50
C PHE A 248 -16.02 8.42 -0.04
N SER A 249 -14.96 7.88 -0.59
CA SER A 249 -13.60 8.31 -0.26
C SER A 249 -13.40 9.83 -0.42
N MET A 250 -13.97 10.42 -1.47
CA MET A 250 -13.83 11.87 -1.73
C MET A 250 -14.51 12.76 -0.70
N HIS A 251 -15.42 12.23 0.15
CA HIS A 251 -16.03 13.00 1.24
C HIS A 251 -15.06 13.26 2.40
N TYR A 252 -14.05 12.40 2.57
CA TYR A 252 -13.07 12.52 3.65
C TYR A 252 -11.63 12.66 3.19
N PHE A 253 -11.35 12.44 1.90
CA PHE A 253 -10.00 12.34 1.34
C PHE A 253 -9.09 13.52 1.74
N TYR A 254 -9.61 14.72 1.82
CA TYR A 254 -8.84 15.92 2.16
C TYR A 254 -8.68 16.17 3.66
N ASN A 255 -9.15 15.27 4.51
CA ASN A 255 -8.95 15.38 5.97
C ASN A 255 -7.55 14.91 6.40
N GLU A 256 -6.94 14.02 5.61
CA GLU A 256 -5.60 13.48 5.83
C GLU A 256 -4.83 13.41 4.49
N LEU A 257 -3.54 13.15 4.54
CA LEU A 257 -2.74 12.86 3.35
C LEU A 257 -2.78 11.34 3.09
N TYR A 258 -3.78 10.91 2.34
CA TYR A 258 -4.01 9.48 2.12
C TYR A 258 -3.12 8.87 1.04
N LEU A 259 -2.75 7.61 1.26
CA LEU A 259 -2.10 6.72 0.31
C LEU A 259 -3.04 5.55 0.03
N LEU A 260 -3.35 5.31 -1.24
CA LEU A 260 -4.21 4.20 -1.67
C LEU A 260 -3.43 2.90 -1.64
N ALA A 261 -3.80 1.98 -0.75
CA ALA A 261 -3.07 0.74 -0.54
C ALA A 261 -3.87 -0.47 -1.01
N LEU A 262 -3.28 -1.26 -1.92
CA LEU A 262 -3.64 -2.65 -2.16
C LEU A 262 -2.50 -3.52 -1.63
N SER A 263 -2.52 -3.77 -0.32
CA SER A 263 -1.42 -4.36 0.43
C SER A 263 -1.44 -5.89 0.43
N HIS A 264 -0.46 -6.48 1.11
CA HIS A 264 -0.36 -7.93 1.33
C HIS A 264 -1.56 -8.50 2.10
N ASP A 265 -2.12 -7.74 3.03
CA ASP A 265 -3.24 -8.18 3.86
C ASP A 265 -4.50 -8.52 3.06
N GLU A 266 -4.64 -7.94 1.88
CA GLU A 266 -5.81 -8.15 1.05
C GLU A 266 -5.73 -9.40 0.17
N VAL A 267 -4.58 -10.07 0.11
CA VAL A 267 -4.36 -11.20 -0.80
C VAL A 267 -3.89 -12.47 -0.10
N VAL A 268 -4.25 -12.62 1.17
CA VAL A 268 -3.85 -13.74 2.04
C VAL A 268 -5.03 -14.25 2.87
N HIS A 269 -4.85 -15.39 3.53
CA HIS A 269 -5.75 -15.95 4.54
C HIS A 269 -7.21 -16.19 4.09
N GLY A 270 -7.40 -16.64 2.85
CA GLY A 270 -8.72 -16.93 2.30
C GLY A 270 -9.49 -15.68 1.84
N LYS A 271 -8.84 -14.52 1.80
CA LYS A 271 -9.45 -13.28 1.30
C LYS A 271 -9.54 -13.21 -0.22
N LYS A 272 -8.95 -14.16 -0.95
CA LYS A 272 -8.75 -14.19 -2.42
C LYS A 272 -7.76 -13.12 -2.90
N THR A 273 -7.32 -13.25 -4.14
CA THR A 273 -6.50 -12.21 -4.79
C THR A 273 -7.35 -11.05 -5.29
N ILE A 274 -6.72 -9.95 -5.69
CA ILE A 274 -7.45 -8.78 -6.20
C ILE A 274 -8.37 -9.18 -7.36
N ILE A 275 -7.83 -9.87 -8.38
CA ILE A 275 -8.64 -10.30 -9.53
C ILE A 275 -9.72 -11.31 -9.14
N ASP A 276 -9.44 -12.21 -8.20
CA ASP A 276 -10.41 -13.27 -7.82
C ASP A 276 -11.57 -12.73 -6.98
N LYS A 277 -11.38 -11.61 -6.27
CA LYS A 277 -12.47 -10.89 -5.57
C LYS A 277 -13.50 -10.31 -6.54
N LEU A 278 -13.10 -9.93 -7.76
CA LEU A 278 -13.98 -9.26 -8.72
C LEU A 278 -15.09 -10.18 -9.18
N TRP A 279 -16.28 -9.62 -9.38
CA TRP A 279 -17.46 -10.40 -9.82
C TRP A 279 -17.35 -10.81 -11.29
N GLY A 280 -17.97 -11.93 -11.64
CA GLY A 280 -18.22 -12.32 -13.03
C GLY A 280 -17.33 -13.42 -13.55
N THR A 281 -17.36 -13.60 -14.89
CA THR A 281 -16.52 -14.56 -15.63
C THR A 281 -15.05 -14.14 -15.61
N TYR A 282 -14.20 -15.01 -16.13
CA TYR A 282 -12.77 -14.70 -16.24
C TYR A 282 -12.52 -13.43 -17.06
N GLU A 283 -13.19 -13.30 -18.21
CA GLU A 283 -13.08 -12.14 -19.09
C GLU A 283 -13.57 -10.86 -18.43
N GLU A 284 -14.70 -10.94 -17.72
CA GLU A 284 -15.24 -9.82 -16.94
C GLU A 284 -14.31 -9.40 -15.81
N LYS A 285 -13.72 -10.38 -15.08
CA LYS A 285 -12.71 -10.09 -14.06
C LYS A 285 -11.48 -9.41 -14.63
N CYS A 286 -11.01 -9.84 -15.80
CA CYS A 286 -9.88 -9.24 -16.49
C CYS A 286 -10.15 -7.77 -16.88
N ALA A 287 -11.33 -7.48 -17.45
CA ALA A 287 -11.73 -6.13 -17.79
C ALA A 287 -11.86 -5.25 -16.54
N GLN A 288 -12.50 -5.77 -15.50
CA GLN A 288 -12.67 -5.04 -14.24
C GLN A 288 -11.34 -4.80 -13.51
N LEU A 289 -10.37 -5.70 -13.61
CA LEU A 289 -9.04 -5.47 -13.02
C LEU A 289 -8.35 -4.26 -13.66
N ARG A 290 -8.44 -4.12 -15.00
CA ARG A 290 -7.97 -2.90 -15.67
C ARG A 290 -8.72 -1.65 -15.20
N THR A 291 -10.03 -1.74 -15.05
CA THR A 291 -10.88 -0.64 -14.56
C THR A 291 -10.56 -0.25 -13.12
N LEU A 292 -10.33 -1.23 -12.23
CA LEU A 292 -9.96 -0.99 -10.84
C LEU A 292 -8.63 -0.24 -10.74
N TYR A 293 -7.60 -0.68 -11.48
CA TYR A 293 -6.31 0.00 -11.48
C TYR A 293 -6.36 1.35 -12.20
N PHE A 294 -7.18 1.51 -13.24
CA PHE A 294 -7.47 2.82 -13.81
C PHE A 294 -8.04 3.76 -12.74
N TYR A 295 -9.05 3.31 -11.98
CA TYR A 295 -9.62 4.09 -10.88
C TYR A 295 -8.56 4.44 -9.83
N MET A 296 -7.76 3.48 -9.38
CA MET A 296 -6.68 3.70 -8.42
C MET A 296 -5.70 4.77 -8.90
N TYR A 297 -5.22 4.67 -10.14
CA TYR A 297 -4.18 5.59 -10.65
C TYR A 297 -4.71 6.98 -11.00
N THR A 298 -5.99 7.11 -11.27
CA THR A 298 -6.63 8.39 -11.58
C THR A 298 -7.35 9.03 -10.39
N HIS A 299 -7.61 8.30 -9.30
CA HIS A 299 -8.02 8.85 -8.01
C HIS A 299 -6.85 9.64 -7.40
N PRO A 300 -7.08 10.76 -6.69
CA PRO A 300 -6.01 11.45 -5.98
C PRO A 300 -5.40 10.57 -4.86
N GLY A 301 -4.17 10.88 -4.45
CA GLY A 301 -3.40 10.16 -3.43
C GLY A 301 -2.30 9.28 -4.00
N LYS A 302 -1.25 9.03 -3.22
CA LYS A 302 -0.14 8.13 -3.58
C LYS A 302 -0.62 6.69 -3.68
N LYS A 303 0.13 5.83 -4.34
CA LYS A 303 -0.26 4.45 -4.68
C LYS A 303 0.69 3.45 -4.03
N LEU A 304 0.13 2.40 -3.43
CA LEU A 304 0.88 1.25 -2.97
C LEU A 304 0.27 -0.02 -3.56
N ASN A 305 1.08 -0.80 -4.24
CA ASN A 305 0.70 -2.07 -4.82
C ASN A 305 1.56 -3.19 -4.27
N PHE A 306 0.93 -4.24 -3.75
CA PHE A 306 1.66 -5.41 -3.30
C PHE A 306 2.09 -6.28 -4.48
N MET A 307 3.30 -6.84 -4.39
CA MET A 307 3.91 -7.67 -5.43
C MET A 307 2.99 -8.81 -5.89
N GLY A 308 2.88 -8.98 -7.20
CA GLY A 308 2.06 -9.99 -7.84
C GLY A 308 0.67 -9.51 -8.25
N ASN A 309 0.14 -8.46 -7.64
CA ASN A 309 -1.13 -7.88 -8.06
C ASN A 309 -1.06 -7.39 -9.51
N GLU A 310 0.08 -6.83 -9.93
CA GLU A 310 0.37 -6.39 -11.31
C GLU A 310 0.44 -7.53 -12.33
N LEU A 311 0.51 -8.78 -11.86
CA LEU A 311 0.45 -9.97 -12.71
C LEU A 311 -0.97 -10.53 -12.84
N GLY A 312 -1.92 -10.02 -12.05
CA GLY A 312 -3.29 -10.56 -12.00
C GLY A 312 -3.34 -11.99 -11.45
N HIS A 313 -2.60 -12.28 -10.40
CA HIS A 313 -2.54 -13.59 -9.76
C HIS A 313 -3.90 -14.10 -9.31
N PHE A 314 -4.21 -15.39 -9.53
CA PHE A 314 -5.36 -16.10 -8.96
C PHE A 314 -5.02 -16.89 -7.71
N ARG A 315 -3.76 -17.10 -7.41
CA ARG A 315 -3.30 -17.74 -6.18
C ARG A 315 -2.95 -16.67 -5.15
N GLU A 316 -3.51 -16.78 -3.95
CA GLU A 316 -3.12 -15.93 -2.83
C GLU A 316 -1.61 -15.96 -2.60
N TRP A 317 -1.09 -14.86 -2.09
CA TRP A 317 0.32 -14.81 -1.72
C TRP A 317 0.64 -15.84 -0.63
N ASP A 318 1.76 -16.49 -0.78
CA ASP A 318 2.27 -17.51 0.12
C ASP A 318 3.78 -17.27 0.27
N GLU A 319 4.23 -16.97 1.48
CA GLU A 319 5.64 -16.68 1.76
C GLU A 319 6.57 -17.85 1.43
N LYS A 320 6.03 -19.07 1.29
CA LYS A 320 6.79 -20.28 0.94
C LYS A 320 6.95 -20.49 -0.56
N LYS A 321 6.28 -19.68 -1.38
CA LYS A 321 6.25 -19.86 -2.82
C LYS A 321 6.71 -18.59 -3.56
N GLU A 322 7.29 -18.82 -4.71
CA GLU A 322 7.57 -17.76 -5.67
C GLU A 322 6.27 -17.23 -6.27
N LEU A 323 6.28 -15.99 -6.75
CA LEU A 323 5.21 -15.45 -7.58
C LEU A 323 5.06 -16.29 -8.85
N ASP A 324 3.83 -16.39 -9.37
CA ASP A 324 3.51 -17.22 -10.53
C ASP A 324 3.95 -16.55 -11.85
N TRP A 325 5.26 -16.30 -12.02
CA TRP A 325 5.84 -15.73 -13.24
C TRP A 325 5.44 -16.46 -14.51
N GLY A 326 5.08 -17.74 -14.39
CA GLY A 326 4.56 -18.55 -15.50
C GLY A 326 3.26 -18.01 -16.12
N LEU A 327 2.52 -17.17 -15.41
CA LEU A 327 1.32 -16.50 -15.91
C LEU A 327 1.60 -15.59 -17.09
N MET A 328 2.80 -15.01 -17.17
CA MET A 328 3.23 -14.15 -18.28
C MET A 328 3.21 -14.85 -19.66
N LYS A 329 3.05 -16.18 -19.71
CA LYS A 329 2.86 -16.94 -20.95
C LYS A 329 1.42 -16.81 -21.52
N TYR A 330 0.49 -16.34 -20.71
CA TYR A 330 -0.91 -16.19 -21.09
C TYR A 330 -1.21 -14.74 -21.51
N PRO A 331 -1.92 -14.54 -22.63
CA PRO A 331 -2.10 -13.22 -23.23
C PRO A 331 -2.65 -12.15 -22.29
N PHE A 332 -3.59 -12.50 -21.43
CA PHE A 332 -4.15 -11.54 -20.47
C PHE A 332 -3.08 -11.04 -19.47
N HIS A 333 -2.38 -11.95 -18.82
CA HIS A 333 -1.41 -11.57 -17.78
C HIS A 333 -0.23 -10.78 -18.35
N ASP A 334 0.26 -11.17 -19.53
CA ASP A 334 1.29 -10.41 -20.25
C ASP A 334 0.82 -9.00 -20.63
N SER A 335 -0.39 -8.88 -21.17
CA SER A 335 -0.94 -7.58 -21.55
C SER A 335 -1.33 -6.73 -20.34
N PHE A 336 -1.85 -7.36 -19.27
CA PHE A 336 -2.21 -6.64 -18.05
C PHE A 336 -0.98 -6.04 -17.35
N GLN A 337 0.11 -6.78 -17.27
CA GLN A 337 1.38 -6.27 -16.73
C GLN A 337 1.87 -5.05 -17.52
N LYS A 338 1.79 -5.09 -18.85
CA LYS A 338 2.13 -3.95 -19.72
C LYS A 338 1.18 -2.76 -19.53
N TYR A 339 -0.11 -3.04 -19.36
CA TYR A 339 -1.11 -2.03 -19.02
C TYR A 339 -0.81 -1.36 -17.68
N PHE A 340 -0.44 -2.16 -16.67
CA PHE A 340 -0.05 -1.65 -15.36
C PHE A 340 1.18 -0.74 -15.45
N ALA A 341 2.18 -1.14 -16.22
CA ALA A 341 3.38 -0.32 -16.49
C ALA A 341 3.02 1.00 -17.19
N GLU A 342 2.05 0.98 -18.12
CA GLU A 342 1.57 2.19 -18.78
C GLU A 342 0.83 3.13 -17.83
N LEU A 343 0.03 2.60 -16.89
CA LEU A 343 -0.56 3.42 -15.82
C LEU A 343 0.53 4.10 -14.98
N GLY A 344 1.58 3.37 -14.62
CA GLY A 344 2.74 3.92 -13.92
C GLY A 344 3.43 5.02 -14.73
N ARG A 345 3.59 4.82 -16.04
CA ARG A 345 4.16 5.84 -16.95
C ARG A 345 3.30 7.10 -16.94
N LEU A 346 2.00 6.98 -17.16
CA LEU A 346 1.07 8.11 -17.16
C LEU A 346 1.11 8.85 -15.83
N TYR A 347 1.04 8.13 -14.72
CA TYR A 347 1.11 8.72 -13.39
C TYR A 347 2.42 9.50 -13.16
N ALA A 348 3.54 9.03 -13.72
CA ALA A 348 4.84 9.69 -13.60
C ALA A 348 5.03 10.88 -14.55
N THR A 349 4.30 10.92 -15.69
CA THR A 349 4.53 11.92 -16.75
C THR A 349 3.42 12.96 -16.90
N GLU A 350 2.19 12.64 -16.46
CA GLU A 350 1.04 13.53 -16.61
C GLU A 350 0.82 14.34 -15.32
N PRO A 351 1.19 15.63 -15.29
CA PRO A 351 1.12 16.44 -14.07
C PRO A 351 -0.25 16.47 -13.42
N ALA A 352 -1.33 16.44 -14.20
CA ALA A 352 -2.67 16.41 -13.66
C ALA A 352 -2.96 15.19 -12.76
N LEU A 353 -2.17 14.11 -12.84
CA LEU A 353 -2.35 12.91 -12.03
C LEU A 353 -1.59 12.95 -10.71
N TYR A 354 -0.45 13.66 -10.62
CA TYR A 354 0.40 13.66 -9.42
C TYR A 354 0.60 15.04 -8.77
N ASP A 355 0.46 16.14 -9.53
CA ASP A 355 0.59 17.48 -8.99
C ASP A 355 -0.74 17.93 -8.38
N GLY A 356 -0.67 18.43 -7.15
CA GLY A 356 -1.87 18.91 -6.45
C GLY A 356 -2.84 17.83 -5.97
N GLU A 357 -2.41 16.57 -5.82
CA GLU A 357 -3.28 15.45 -5.39
C GLU A 357 -4.07 15.74 -4.10
N TYR A 358 -3.47 16.49 -3.17
CA TYR A 358 -4.10 16.85 -1.90
C TYR A 358 -4.71 18.26 -1.91
N ASN A 359 -4.86 18.86 -3.09
CA ASN A 359 -5.56 20.11 -3.29
C ASN A 359 -6.98 19.84 -3.81
N PRO A 360 -8.06 20.17 -3.07
CA PRO A 360 -9.43 19.90 -3.50
C PRO A 360 -9.82 20.56 -4.82
N ASN A 361 -9.14 21.63 -5.22
CA ASN A 361 -9.38 22.28 -6.52
C ASN A 361 -8.82 21.49 -7.72
N CYS A 362 -8.00 20.47 -7.48
CA CYS A 362 -7.40 19.63 -8.52
C CYS A 362 -8.22 18.37 -8.84
N PHE A 363 -9.38 18.20 -8.22
CA PHE A 363 -10.34 17.13 -8.51
C PHE A 363 -11.76 17.69 -8.67
N GLU A 364 -12.52 17.19 -9.63
CA GLU A 364 -13.92 17.59 -9.84
C GLU A 364 -14.73 16.44 -10.44
N TRP A 365 -15.84 16.08 -9.78
CA TRP A 365 -16.79 15.14 -10.34
C TRP A 365 -17.56 15.76 -11.51
N ILE A 366 -17.63 15.08 -12.64
CA ILE A 366 -18.39 15.47 -13.83
C ILE A 366 -19.66 14.62 -13.97
N ALA A 367 -19.56 13.30 -13.72
CA ALA A 367 -20.70 12.41 -13.65
C ALA A 367 -20.53 11.48 -12.43
N CYS A 368 -21.44 11.64 -11.47
CA CYS A 368 -21.45 10.84 -10.23
C CYS A 368 -22.86 10.50 -9.77
N GLU A 369 -23.86 10.58 -10.68
CA GLU A 369 -25.27 10.29 -10.38
C GLU A 369 -25.85 9.20 -11.31
N SER A 370 -25.06 8.68 -12.25
CA SER A 370 -25.48 7.71 -13.25
C SER A 370 -25.46 6.27 -12.69
N ARG A 371 -26.28 6.03 -11.67
CA ARG A 371 -26.31 4.79 -10.89
C ARG A 371 -26.60 3.56 -11.72
N ASP A 372 -27.65 3.63 -12.53
CA ASP A 372 -28.12 2.48 -13.32
C ASP A 372 -27.18 2.18 -14.50
N GLU A 373 -26.58 3.22 -15.07
CA GLU A 373 -25.58 3.09 -16.14
C GLU A 373 -24.20 2.67 -15.60
N GLY A 374 -23.92 2.91 -14.32
CA GLY A 374 -22.64 2.62 -13.68
C GLY A 374 -21.47 3.42 -14.25
N VAL A 375 -21.74 4.63 -14.76
CA VAL A 375 -20.73 5.52 -15.34
C VAL A 375 -20.31 6.57 -14.31
N TYR A 376 -18.98 6.71 -14.17
CA TYR A 376 -18.35 7.76 -13.37
C TYR A 376 -17.44 8.59 -14.27
N ALA A 377 -17.43 9.90 -14.09
CA ALA A 377 -16.48 10.77 -14.79
C ALA A 377 -16.01 11.88 -13.85
N TRP A 378 -14.72 12.18 -13.93
CA TRP A 378 -14.10 13.23 -13.12
C TRP A 378 -12.95 13.90 -13.86
N LEU A 379 -12.61 15.10 -13.42
CA LEU A 379 -11.42 15.82 -13.88
C LEU A 379 -10.29 15.67 -12.85
N ARG A 380 -9.09 15.48 -13.35
CA ARG A 380 -7.84 15.70 -12.64
C ARG A 380 -7.15 16.93 -13.23
N LYS A 381 -6.64 17.80 -12.35
CA LYS A 381 -6.03 19.07 -12.73
C LYS A 381 -4.67 19.22 -12.02
N GLY A 382 -3.66 19.67 -12.74
CA GLY A 382 -2.34 19.93 -12.17
C GLY A 382 -1.40 20.58 -13.20
N ALA A 383 -0.55 21.52 -12.76
CA ALA A 383 0.44 22.24 -13.57
C ALA A 383 -0.08 22.74 -14.94
N GLY A 384 -1.32 23.23 -14.98
CA GLY A 384 -1.95 23.74 -16.21
C GLY A 384 -2.55 22.68 -17.14
N GLN A 385 -2.45 21.40 -16.79
CA GLN A 385 -3.07 20.28 -17.50
C GLN A 385 -4.41 19.91 -16.87
N THR A 386 -5.34 19.45 -17.70
CA THR A 386 -6.61 18.85 -17.26
C THR A 386 -6.82 17.53 -17.97
N ILE A 387 -7.08 16.47 -17.21
CA ILE A 387 -7.41 15.14 -17.73
C ILE A 387 -8.83 14.79 -17.33
N LEU A 388 -9.64 14.44 -18.32
CA LEU A 388 -10.95 13.83 -18.11
C LEU A 388 -10.78 12.32 -17.99
N CYS A 389 -11.20 11.78 -16.85
CA CYS A 389 -11.28 10.35 -16.61
C CYS A 389 -12.74 9.90 -16.72
N VAL A 390 -12.98 8.84 -17.48
CA VAL A 390 -14.32 8.25 -17.66
C VAL A 390 -14.23 6.76 -17.39
N MET A 391 -15.09 6.25 -16.55
CA MET A 391 -15.11 4.85 -16.13
C MET A 391 -16.53 4.29 -16.26
N ASN A 392 -16.66 3.17 -16.98
CA ASN A 392 -17.86 2.35 -17.01
C ASN A 392 -17.60 1.09 -16.16
N THR A 393 -18.41 0.87 -15.15
CA THR A 393 -18.29 -0.26 -14.22
C THR A 393 -19.30 -1.36 -14.46
N GLN A 394 -20.14 -1.22 -15.49
CA GLN A 394 -21.09 -2.24 -15.91
C GLN A 394 -20.53 -3.06 -17.09
N ASN A 395 -21.14 -4.22 -17.34
CA ASN A 395 -20.84 -5.06 -18.50
C ASN A 395 -21.66 -4.66 -19.75
N THR A 396 -22.25 -3.48 -19.74
CA THR A 396 -23.06 -2.93 -20.86
C THR A 396 -22.34 -1.77 -21.51
N ALA A 397 -22.19 -1.82 -22.83
CA ALA A 397 -21.56 -0.76 -23.59
C ALA A 397 -22.52 0.43 -23.81
N HIS A 398 -22.05 1.62 -23.53
CA HIS A 398 -22.76 2.87 -23.79
C HIS A 398 -22.24 3.52 -25.08
N LYS A 399 -22.96 3.41 -26.20
CA LYS A 399 -22.56 3.99 -27.49
C LYS A 399 -22.55 5.52 -27.51
N LYS A 400 -23.37 6.14 -26.67
CA LYS A 400 -23.47 7.59 -26.51
C LYS A 400 -23.81 7.90 -25.04
N PHE A 401 -22.85 8.37 -24.29
CA PHE A 401 -23.05 8.84 -22.92
C PHE A 401 -22.77 10.35 -22.87
N PRO A 402 -23.75 11.20 -22.54
CA PRO A 402 -23.56 12.64 -22.52
C PRO A 402 -22.73 13.06 -21.31
N LEU A 403 -21.66 13.81 -21.56
CA LEU A 403 -20.90 14.51 -20.52
C LEU A 403 -20.97 16.02 -20.77
N TYR A 404 -21.25 16.78 -19.76
CA TYR A 404 -21.32 18.23 -19.83
C TYR A 404 -20.04 18.84 -19.28
N LEU A 405 -19.25 19.42 -20.18
CA LEU A 405 -17.93 19.95 -19.86
C LEU A 405 -17.85 21.42 -20.25
N SER A 406 -17.16 22.23 -19.45
CA SER A 406 -17.01 23.67 -19.65
C SER A 406 -15.69 24.09 -20.30
N PHE A 407 -14.98 23.18 -20.97
CA PHE A 407 -13.73 23.52 -21.64
C PHE A 407 -13.82 23.39 -23.17
N PRO A 408 -12.93 24.11 -23.93
CA PRO A 408 -13.02 24.17 -25.39
C PRO A 408 -12.73 22.81 -26.03
N ALA A 409 -13.30 22.61 -27.22
CA ALA A 409 -13.16 21.40 -28.01
C ALA A 409 -11.70 21.10 -28.38
N GLY A 410 -11.32 19.84 -28.22
CA GLY A 410 -10.02 19.27 -28.55
C GLY A 410 -9.46 18.52 -27.37
N ALA A 411 -9.60 17.20 -27.38
CA ALA A 411 -8.99 16.30 -26.41
C ALA A 411 -8.20 15.22 -27.14
N GLU A 412 -7.12 14.78 -26.54
CA GLU A 412 -6.34 13.62 -26.98
C GLU A 412 -6.61 12.44 -26.05
N GLU A 413 -6.85 11.25 -26.61
CA GLU A 413 -6.99 10.04 -25.83
C GLU A 413 -5.61 9.60 -25.34
N LEU A 414 -5.38 9.61 -24.01
CA LEU A 414 -4.14 9.15 -23.39
C LEU A 414 -4.15 7.65 -23.11
N LEU A 415 -5.30 7.12 -22.75
CA LEU A 415 -5.47 5.70 -22.41
C LEU A 415 -6.90 5.25 -22.68
N ASN A 416 -7.01 4.06 -23.27
CA ASN A 416 -8.26 3.32 -23.40
C ASN A 416 -8.05 1.92 -22.83
N THR A 417 -8.74 1.57 -21.75
CA THR A 417 -8.60 0.28 -21.04
C THR A 417 -9.05 -0.90 -21.88
N GLU A 418 -9.86 -0.65 -22.92
CA GLU A 418 -10.37 -1.65 -23.87
C GLU A 418 -9.62 -1.67 -25.21
N ALA A 419 -8.49 -0.98 -25.31
CA ALA A 419 -7.67 -1.02 -26.51
C ALA A 419 -7.17 -2.46 -26.79
N PRO A 420 -7.12 -2.89 -28.07
CA PRO A 420 -6.72 -4.25 -28.46
C PRO A 420 -5.33 -4.66 -27.94
N CYS A 421 -4.43 -3.71 -27.73
CA CYS A 421 -3.08 -3.96 -27.19
C CYS A 421 -3.10 -4.52 -25.76
N TRP A 422 -4.20 -4.35 -25.01
CA TRP A 422 -4.34 -4.86 -23.66
C TRP A 422 -4.97 -6.26 -23.59
N GLY A 423 -4.98 -7.00 -24.71
CA GLY A 423 -5.50 -8.36 -24.79
C GLY A 423 -7.01 -8.44 -24.63
N CYS A 424 -7.73 -7.39 -24.99
CA CYS A 424 -9.18 -7.41 -24.99
C CYS A 424 -9.65 -8.41 -26.06
N LEU A 425 -10.19 -9.55 -25.59
CA LEU A 425 -10.78 -10.57 -26.46
C LEU A 425 -12.26 -10.27 -26.77
N LEU A 426 -12.80 -9.20 -26.21
CA LEU A 426 -14.15 -8.77 -26.53
C LEU A 426 -14.13 -8.29 -27.99
N TYR A 427 -14.88 -8.98 -28.81
CA TYR A 427 -15.17 -8.57 -30.17
C TYR A 427 -15.65 -7.13 -30.13
N THR A 428 -14.74 -6.20 -30.41
CA THR A 428 -15.13 -4.83 -30.67
C THR A 428 -15.98 -4.87 -31.89
N SER A 429 -17.27 -4.60 -31.74
CA SER A 429 -18.03 -4.14 -32.92
C SER A 429 -17.28 -2.92 -33.44
N PRO A 430 -17.02 -2.87 -34.74
CA PRO A 430 -16.28 -1.78 -35.34
C PRO A 430 -16.94 -0.44 -34.98
N SER A 431 -16.09 0.50 -34.57
CA SER A 431 -16.42 1.90 -34.26
C SER A 431 -17.23 2.57 -35.36
#